data_f5a124f4e54e1eba97e8e984a08f7d33
#
_entry.id   f5a124f4e54e1eba97e8e984a08f7d33
#
_cell.length_a   1.000
_cell.length_b   1.000
_cell.length_c   1.000
_cell.angle_alpha   90.00
_cell.angle_beta   90.00
_cell.angle_gamma   90.00
#
_symmetry.space_group_name_H-M   'P 1'
#
loop_
_entity.id
_entity.type
_entity.pdbx_description
1 polymer ?
#
loop_
_entity_poly.entity_id
_entity_poly.type
_entity_poly.pdbx_seq_one_letter_code
_entity_poly.pdbx_strand_id
1 'polypeptide(L)'
;MKLRYFAWVSERVGKPEEDIEVPPGVTTVGELMGWLASRGEEYAHAFANPQVIRAAIDRTHVKPQPPIKGAGEIAFFPPMTGG
;
A
#
# COMPACT_ATOMS: atom_id res chain seq x y z
N MET A 1 3.72 -11.89 -1.23
CA MET A 1 3.07 -10.66 -1.75
C MET A 1 4.11 -9.58 -1.94
N LYS A 2 4.26 -9.10 -3.15
CA LYS A 2 5.18 -8.02 -3.44
C LYS A 2 4.48 -6.69 -3.29
N LEU A 3 5.09 -5.78 -2.53
CA LEU A 3 4.60 -4.42 -2.40
C LEU A 3 5.56 -3.49 -3.10
N ARG A 4 5.03 -2.54 -3.85
CA ARG A 4 5.84 -1.51 -4.51
C ARG A 4 5.35 -0.15 -4.02
N TYR A 5 6.31 0.73 -3.78
CA TYR A 5 6.03 2.06 -3.27
C TYR A 5 6.56 3.09 -4.26
N PHE A 6 5.77 4.11 -4.54
CA PHE A 6 6.15 5.12 -5.52
C PHE A 6 6.12 6.52 -4.91
N ALA A 7 6.93 7.40 -5.48
CA ALA A 7 6.97 8.81 -5.12
C ALA A 7 7.16 9.00 -3.61
N TRP A 8 6.39 9.89 -2.98
CA TRP A 8 6.61 10.17 -1.57
C TRP A 8 6.28 8.98 -0.67
N VAL A 9 5.49 8.03 -1.14
CA VAL A 9 5.23 6.82 -0.36
C VAL A 9 6.53 6.05 -0.17
N SER A 10 7.29 5.85 -1.24
CA SER A 10 8.58 5.14 -1.14
C SER A 10 9.58 5.93 -0.30
N GLU A 11 9.56 7.24 -0.41
CA GLU A 11 10.46 8.08 0.39
C GLU A 11 10.17 7.96 1.88
N ARG A 12 8.91 7.93 2.25
CA ARG A 12 8.54 7.83 3.65
C ARG A 12 8.77 6.45 4.23
N VAL A 13 8.48 5.40 3.44
CA VAL A 13 8.72 4.02 3.86
C VAL A 13 10.23 3.74 3.90
N GLY A 14 10.99 4.37 3.03
CA GLY A 14 12.44 4.19 2.99
C GLY A 14 12.92 3.11 2.06
N LYS A 15 12.05 2.59 1.23
CA LYS A 15 12.42 1.56 0.24
C LYS A 15 11.44 1.59 -0.93
N PRO A 16 11.87 1.19 -2.13
CA PRO A 16 10.98 1.21 -3.31
C PRO A 16 10.06 0.00 -3.40
N GLU A 17 10.42 -1.10 -2.79
CA GLU A 17 9.62 -2.32 -2.82
C GLU A 17 10.05 -3.29 -1.74
N GLU A 18 9.20 -4.24 -1.43
CA GLU A 18 9.52 -5.30 -0.47
C GLU A 18 8.56 -6.47 -0.64
N ASP A 19 9.00 -7.64 -0.20
CA ASP A 19 8.13 -8.80 -0.13
C ASP A 19 7.66 -9.00 1.29
N ILE A 20 6.37 -9.28 1.47
CA ILE A 20 5.79 -9.49 2.79
C ILE A 20 4.90 -10.72 2.80
N GLU A 21 4.68 -11.24 4.01
CA GLU A 21 3.65 -12.23 4.24
C GLU A 21 2.45 -11.51 4.83
N VAL A 22 1.36 -11.47 4.09
CA VAL A 22 0.15 -10.80 4.54
C VAL A 22 -0.49 -11.62 5.66
N PRO A 23 -0.76 -11.01 6.82
CA PRO A 23 -1.42 -11.75 7.91
C PRO A 23 -2.82 -12.22 7.51
N PRO A 24 -3.27 -13.37 8.04
CA PRO A 24 -4.57 -13.93 7.64
C PRO A 24 -5.77 -13.01 7.87
N GLY A 25 -5.66 -12.08 8.82
CA GLY A 25 -6.75 -11.16 9.08
C GLY A 25 -6.81 -9.96 8.17
N VAL A 26 -5.80 -9.80 7.29
CA VAL A 26 -5.74 -8.67 6.36
C VAL A 26 -6.25 -9.13 5.01
N THR A 27 -7.41 -8.66 4.62
CA THR A 27 -8.09 -9.17 3.42
C THR A 27 -8.39 -8.09 2.38
N THR A 28 -8.23 -6.82 2.69
CA THR A 28 -8.47 -5.74 1.74
C THR A 28 -7.28 -4.79 1.70
N VAL A 29 -7.25 -3.95 0.67
CA VAL A 29 -6.20 -2.93 0.54
C VAL A 29 -6.21 -1.99 1.75
N GLY A 30 -7.40 -1.57 2.20
CA GLY A 30 -7.51 -0.70 3.36
C GLY A 30 -6.96 -1.35 4.63
N GLU A 31 -7.27 -2.61 4.83
CA GLU A 31 -6.74 -3.36 5.97
C GLU A 31 -5.23 -3.53 5.87
N LEU A 32 -4.73 -3.75 4.66
CA LEU A 32 -3.29 -3.86 4.44
C LEU A 32 -2.57 -2.56 4.80
N MET A 33 -3.13 -1.41 4.40
CA MET A 33 -2.53 -0.13 4.76
C MET A 33 -2.50 0.09 6.27
N GLY A 34 -3.59 -0.30 6.97
CA GLY A 34 -3.63 -0.21 8.42
C GLY A 34 -2.58 -1.09 9.08
N TRP A 35 -2.42 -2.31 8.57
CA TRP A 35 -1.41 -3.21 9.08
C TRP A 35 0.01 -2.69 8.83
N LEU A 36 0.25 -2.16 7.62
CA LEU A 36 1.55 -1.58 7.31
C LEU A 36 1.87 -0.41 8.25
N ALA A 37 0.88 0.44 8.52
CA ALA A 37 1.10 1.57 9.42
C ALA A 37 1.52 1.14 10.83
N SER A 38 1.18 -0.09 11.22
CA SER A 38 1.54 -0.61 12.54
C SER A 38 2.95 -1.22 12.59
N ARG A 39 3.64 -1.30 11.45
CA ARG A 39 4.95 -1.97 11.39
C ARG A 39 6.12 -1.09 11.88
N GLY A 40 5.94 0.20 11.92
CA GLY A 40 6.99 1.10 12.37
C GLY A 40 6.64 2.54 12.06
N GLU A 41 7.45 3.46 12.57
CA GLU A 41 7.19 4.90 12.40
C GLU A 41 7.22 5.32 10.93
N GLU A 42 8.14 4.77 10.14
CA GLU A 42 8.22 5.11 8.72
C GLU A 42 6.95 4.69 7.99
N TYR A 43 6.38 3.53 8.34
CA TYR A 43 5.13 3.08 7.75
C TYR A 43 3.95 3.90 8.26
N ALA A 44 3.94 4.20 9.55
CA ALA A 44 2.89 5.06 10.12
C ALA A 44 2.87 6.42 9.44
N HIS A 45 4.04 6.97 9.15
CA HIS A 45 4.16 8.25 8.45
C HIS A 45 3.67 8.14 7.01
N ALA A 46 4.09 7.09 6.31
CA ALA A 46 3.70 6.91 4.91
C ALA A 46 2.19 6.70 4.74
N PHE A 47 1.58 5.96 5.66
CA PHE A 47 0.17 5.61 5.58
C PHE A 47 -0.70 6.34 6.60
N ALA A 48 -0.23 7.50 7.07
CA ALA A 48 -0.99 8.31 8.04
C ALA A 48 -2.34 8.76 7.50
N ASN A 49 -2.42 8.92 6.18
CA ASN A 49 -3.63 9.41 5.53
C ASN A 49 -4.00 8.45 4.39
N PRO A 50 -4.47 7.26 4.73
CA PRO A 50 -4.67 6.22 3.72
C PRO A 50 -5.67 6.59 2.63
N GLN A 51 -6.62 7.48 2.92
CA GLN A 51 -7.60 7.86 1.91
C GLN A 51 -7.01 8.63 0.73
N VAL A 52 -5.81 9.18 0.87
CA VAL A 52 -5.16 9.88 -0.25
C VAL A 52 -4.22 8.96 -1.03
N ILE A 53 -3.98 7.74 -0.54
CA ILE A 53 -3.09 6.81 -1.21
C ILE A 53 -3.90 5.95 -2.19
N ARG A 54 -3.36 5.79 -3.38
CA ARG A 54 -3.97 4.94 -4.41
C ARG A 54 -3.25 3.61 -4.47
N ALA A 55 -3.96 2.58 -4.92
CA ALA A 55 -3.39 1.25 -5.03
C ALA A 55 -3.70 0.64 -6.38
N ALA A 56 -2.78 -0.18 -6.87
CA ALA A 56 -3.00 -1.00 -8.06
C ALA A 56 -2.65 -2.44 -7.70
N ILE A 57 -3.63 -3.33 -7.87
CA ILE A 57 -3.43 -4.75 -7.65
C ILE A 57 -3.08 -5.39 -8.99
N ASP A 58 -1.91 -6.04 -9.05
CA ASP A 58 -1.39 -6.65 -10.26
C ASP A 58 -1.49 -5.69 -11.46
N ARG A 59 -1.08 -4.42 -11.20
CA ARG A 59 -1.05 -3.34 -12.18
C ARG A 59 -2.41 -2.81 -12.61
N THR A 60 -3.47 -3.21 -11.93
CA THR A 60 -4.81 -2.69 -12.18
C THR A 60 -5.19 -1.74 -11.06
N HIS A 61 -5.48 -0.49 -11.42
CA HIS A 61 -5.89 0.52 -10.45
C HIS A 61 -7.20 0.11 -9.80
N VAL A 62 -7.23 0.10 -8.48
CA VAL A 62 -8.41 -0.34 -7.72
C VAL A 62 -8.72 0.62 -6.60
N LYS A 63 -9.97 0.54 -6.12
CA LYS A 63 -10.40 1.28 -4.95
C LYS A 63 -9.78 0.67 -3.69
N PRO A 64 -9.74 1.41 -2.56
CA PRO A 64 -9.10 0.91 -1.34
C PRO A 64 -9.71 -0.35 -0.71
N GLN A 65 -10.93 -0.70 -1.09
CA GLN A 65 -11.65 -1.81 -0.45
C GLN A 65 -11.66 -3.15 -1.19
N PRO A 66 -11.07 -3.30 -2.37
CA PRO A 66 -11.11 -4.60 -3.01
C PRO A 66 -10.30 -5.64 -2.24
N PRO A 67 -10.68 -6.91 -2.34
CA PRO A 67 -9.92 -7.97 -1.70
C PRO A 67 -8.55 -8.15 -2.34
N ILE A 68 -7.58 -8.54 -1.54
CA ILE A 68 -6.21 -8.75 -2.00
C ILE A 68 -5.85 -10.23 -2.16
N LYS A 69 -6.78 -11.10 -1.88
CA LYS A 69 -6.55 -12.55 -1.98
C LYS A 69 -6.14 -12.92 -3.41
N GLY A 70 -5.05 -13.64 -3.51
CA GLY A 70 -4.56 -14.07 -4.81
C GLY A 70 -3.72 -13.04 -5.56
N ALA A 71 -3.59 -11.84 -5.04
CA ALA A 71 -2.77 -10.83 -5.68
C ALA A 71 -1.29 -11.15 -5.55
N GLY A 72 -0.53 -10.98 -6.62
CA GLY A 72 0.91 -11.16 -6.59
C GLY A 72 1.66 -9.88 -6.23
N GLU A 73 1.07 -8.74 -6.57
CA GLU A 73 1.73 -7.46 -6.38
C GLU A 73 0.70 -6.38 -6.07
N ILE A 74 1.03 -5.49 -5.15
CA ILE A 74 0.23 -4.30 -4.88
C ILE A 74 1.16 -3.09 -4.90
N ALA A 75 0.82 -2.10 -5.70
CA ALA A 75 1.57 -0.86 -5.77
C ALA A 75 0.81 0.23 -5.03
N PHE A 76 1.53 1.00 -4.22
CA PHE A 76 0.97 2.17 -3.53
C PHE A 76 1.61 3.43 -4.09
N PHE A 77 0.80 4.42 -4.40
CA PHE A 77 1.26 5.66 -4.98
C PHE A 77 0.36 6.82 -4.55
N PRO A 78 0.89 8.05 -4.59
CA PRO A 78 0.06 9.20 -4.25
C PRO A 78 -0.94 9.48 -5.36
N PRO A 79 -1.99 10.24 -5.07
CA PRO A 79 -2.97 10.57 -6.09
C PRO A 79 -2.32 11.40 -7.19
N MET A 80 -2.76 11.16 -8.42
CA MET A 80 -2.36 11.98 -9.54
C MET A 80 -3.16 13.27 -9.43
N THR A 81 -2.58 14.26 -8.82
CA THR A 81 -3.22 15.55 -8.80
C THR A 81 -2.97 16.14 -10.17
N GLY A 82 -4.00 16.47 -10.87
CA GLY A 82 -3.91 17.00 -12.22
C GLY A 82 -3.11 18.29 -12.31
N GLY A 83 -2.40 18.47 -11.35
CA GLY A 83 -1.44 19.58 -11.37
C GLY A 83 -0.27 18.94 -10.84
#